data_4450fa161f420fee8600650172f9f1a0
#
_entry.id   4450fa161f420fee8600650172f9f1a0
#
_cell.length_a   1.000
_cell.length_b   1.000
_cell.length_c   1.000
_cell.angle_alpha   90.00
_cell.angle_beta   90.00
_cell.angle_gamma   90.00
#
_symmetry.space_group_name_H-M   'P 1'
#
loop_
_entity.id
_entity.type
_entity.pdbx_description
1 polymer ?
#
loop_
_entity_poly.entity_id
_entity_poly.type
_entity_poly.pdbx_seq_one_letter_code
_entity_poly.pdbx_strand_id
1 'polypeptide(L)'
;MHPELRRLRRLQRLEQVRAIAKQAAAQDAALAESTLQQLRALAERTRSLADGYDVRAVAADGLALRQLGSFVAGLSGISASTERDALQAQSLADRKQHELALAERARAAVETRAVGQAQLLAQRLAEPVLDARRAVGTGLE
;
A
#
# COMPACT_ATOMS: atom_id res chain seq x y z
N MET A 1 35.88 -12.90 11.01
CA MET A 1 35.06 -12.32 9.91
C MET A 1 35.27 -10.82 9.86
N HIS A 2 35.56 -10.29 8.70
CA HIS A 2 35.81 -8.86 8.49
C HIS A 2 34.61 -8.01 8.95
N PRO A 3 34.81 -6.90 9.69
CA PRO A 3 33.74 -6.09 10.22
C PRO A 3 32.82 -5.50 9.13
N GLU A 4 33.35 -5.19 7.98
CA GLU A 4 32.55 -4.66 6.83
C GLU A 4 31.63 -5.71 6.21
N LEU A 5 32.06 -6.96 6.15
CA LEU A 5 31.23 -8.06 5.70
C LEU A 5 30.07 -8.32 6.67
N ARG A 6 30.34 -8.22 7.99
CA ARG A 6 29.28 -8.31 9.00
C ARG A 6 28.27 -7.17 8.87
N ARG A 7 28.74 -5.95 8.57
CA ARG A 7 27.88 -4.80 8.33
C ARG A 7 27.00 -5.01 7.10
N LEU A 8 27.57 -5.50 6.00
CA LEU A 8 26.81 -5.80 4.78
C LEU A 8 25.73 -6.86 5.05
N ARG A 9 26.05 -7.93 5.76
CA ARG A 9 25.07 -8.96 6.10
C ARG A 9 23.93 -8.44 6.98
N ARG A 10 24.22 -7.54 7.92
CA ARG A 10 23.18 -6.89 8.72
C ARG A 10 22.27 -6.04 7.84
N LEU A 11 22.81 -5.27 6.92
CA LEU A 11 22.03 -4.45 5.98
C LEU A 11 21.15 -5.32 5.08
N GLN A 12 21.67 -6.44 4.59
CA GLN A 12 20.89 -7.38 3.78
C GLN A 12 19.73 -8.00 4.56
N ARG A 13 19.96 -8.37 5.83
CA ARG A 13 18.87 -8.87 6.70
C ARG A 13 17.84 -7.78 6.97
N LEU A 14 18.28 -6.58 7.24
CA LEU A 14 17.38 -5.44 7.45
C LEU A 14 16.56 -5.14 6.19
N GLU A 15 17.16 -5.23 5.02
CA GLU A 15 16.46 -5.09 3.74
C GLU A 15 15.35 -6.14 3.59
N GLN A 16 15.63 -7.40 3.93
CA GLN A 16 14.61 -8.46 3.90
C GLN A 16 13.45 -8.17 4.85
N VAL A 17 13.74 -7.72 6.07
CA VAL A 17 12.71 -7.32 7.03
C VAL A 17 11.88 -6.16 6.50
N ARG A 18 12.53 -5.15 5.91
CA ARG A 18 11.84 -4.01 5.30
C ARG A 18 11.01 -4.39 4.07
N ALA A 19 11.47 -5.36 3.28
CA ALA A 19 10.72 -5.88 2.15
C ALA A 19 9.44 -6.61 2.60
N ILE A 20 9.51 -7.39 3.67
CA ILE A 20 8.35 -8.05 4.27
C ILE A 20 7.36 -7.01 4.82
N ALA A 21 7.85 -5.99 5.52
CA ALA A 21 7.02 -4.89 6.04
C ALA A 21 6.32 -4.12 4.91
N LYS A 22 7.02 -3.84 3.82
CA LYS A 22 6.45 -3.23 2.61
C LYS A 22 5.33 -4.09 2.01
N GLN A 23 5.56 -5.39 1.89
CA GLN A 23 4.56 -6.31 1.33
C GLN A 23 3.31 -6.37 2.21
N ALA A 24 3.47 -6.42 3.53
CA ALA A 24 2.34 -6.37 4.47
C ALA A 24 1.56 -5.05 4.34
N ALA A 25 2.25 -3.92 4.26
CA ALA A 25 1.63 -2.61 4.05
C ALA A 25 0.89 -2.52 2.71
N ALA A 26 1.42 -3.12 1.65
CA ALA A 26 0.78 -3.19 0.34
C ALA A 26 -0.50 -4.02 0.37
N GLN A 27 -0.51 -5.14 1.07
CA GLN A 27 -1.71 -5.96 1.26
C GLN A 27 -2.78 -5.22 2.06
N ASP A 28 -2.41 -4.54 3.13
CA ASP A 28 -3.33 -3.73 3.94
C ASP A 28 -3.94 -2.59 3.12
N ALA A 29 -3.14 -1.90 2.31
CA ALA A 29 -3.59 -0.83 1.44
C ALA A 29 -4.57 -1.34 0.37
N ALA A 30 -4.28 -2.50 -0.23
CA ALA A 30 -5.16 -3.13 -1.21
C ALA A 30 -6.50 -3.55 -0.61
N LEU A 31 -6.50 -4.11 0.60
CA LEU A 31 -7.73 -4.47 1.32
C LEU A 31 -8.57 -3.25 1.66
N ALA A 32 -7.94 -2.18 2.15
CA ALA A 32 -8.63 -0.93 2.47
C ALA A 32 -9.27 -0.29 1.22
N GLU A 33 -8.57 -0.30 0.10
CA GLU A 33 -9.08 0.20 -1.18
C GLU A 33 -10.25 -0.65 -1.69
N SER A 34 -10.15 -1.98 -1.59
CA SER A 34 -11.23 -2.89 -1.97
C SER A 34 -12.49 -2.65 -1.14
N THR A 35 -12.37 -2.49 0.17
CA THR A 35 -13.48 -2.19 1.07
C THR A 35 -14.14 -0.86 0.68
N LEU A 36 -13.36 0.17 0.39
CA LEU A 36 -13.85 1.47 -0.06
C LEU A 36 -14.67 1.34 -1.35
N GLN A 37 -14.16 0.61 -2.34
CA GLN A 37 -14.84 0.39 -3.62
C GLN A 37 -16.16 -0.37 -3.43
N GLN A 38 -16.19 -1.39 -2.57
CA GLN A 38 -17.40 -2.14 -2.26
C GLN A 38 -18.46 -1.26 -1.60
N LEU A 39 -18.07 -0.41 -0.65
CA LEU A 39 -18.99 0.52 0.02
C LEU A 39 -19.54 1.57 -0.94
N ARG A 40 -18.73 2.11 -1.83
CA ARG A 40 -19.15 3.05 -2.87
C ARG A 40 -20.14 2.40 -3.84
N ALA A 41 -19.87 1.19 -4.28
CA ALA A 41 -20.75 0.43 -5.16
C ALA A 41 -22.09 0.13 -4.49
N LEU A 42 -22.07 -0.24 -3.20
CA LEU A 42 -23.29 -0.48 -2.43
C LEU A 42 -24.12 0.79 -2.25
N ALA A 43 -23.50 1.90 -1.92
CA ALA A 43 -24.17 3.20 -1.79
C ALA A 43 -24.85 3.62 -3.11
N GLU A 44 -24.15 3.47 -4.22
CA GLU A 44 -24.68 3.80 -5.54
C GLU A 44 -25.85 2.88 -5.94
N ARG A 45 -25.70 1.57 -5.70
CA ARG A 45 -26.78 0.61 -5.97
C ARG A 45 -28.04 0.92 -5.16
N THR A 46 -27.86 1.21 -3.87
CA THR A 46 -28.98 1.53 -2.97
C THR A 46 -29.66 2.83 -3.39
N ARG A 47 -28.90 3.84 -3.79
CA ARG A 47 -29.43 5.11 -4.34
C ARG A 47 -30.22 4.87 -5.61
N SER A 48 -29.68 4.10 -6.55
CA SER A 48 -30.37 3.76 -7.81
C SER A 48 -31.66 3.00 -7.57
N LEU A 49 -31.68 2.08 -6.59
CA LEU A 49 -32.90 1.37 -6.20
C LEU A 49 -33.96 2.35 -5.64
N ALA A 50 -33.58 3.25 -4.74
CA ALA A 50 -34.45 4.24 -4.17
C ALA A 50 -35.05 5.15 -5.25
N ASP A 51 -34.24 5.64 -6.19
CA ASP A 51 -34.67 6.47 -7.31
C ASP A 51 -35.64 5.73 -8.24
N GLY A 52 -35.34 4.44 -8.52
CA GLY A 52 -36.21 3.59 -9.34
C GLY A 52 -37.60 3.36 -8.73
N TYR A 53 -37.69 3.18 -7.42
CA TYR A 53 -38.96 3.02 -6.71
C TYR A 53 -39.70 4.33 -6.62
N ASP A 54 -39.07 5.48 -6.47
CA ASP A 54 -39.68 6.80 -6.46
C ASP A 54 -40.43 7.09 -7.78
N VAL A 55 -39.84 6.74 -8.92
CA VAL A 55 -40.45 6.87 -10.24
C VAL A 55 -41.68 5.96 -10.39
N ARG A 56 -41.68 4.76 -9.81
CA ARG A 56 -42.78 3.80 -9.87
C ARG A 56 -43.94 4.13 -8.94
N ALA A 57 -43.74 5.00 -7.97
CA ALA A 57 -44.75 5.39 -6.97
C ALA A 57 -45.98 6.13 -7.56
N VAL A 58 -45.93 6.59 -8.78
CA VAL A 58 -46.95 7.44 -9.41
C VAL A 58 -48.28 6.68 -9.73
N ALA A 59 -48.29 5.33 -9.64
CA ALA A 59 -49.41 4.51 -10.11
C ALA A 59 -50.12 3.67 -9.02
N ALA A 60 -49.84 3.87 -7.72
CA ALA A 60 -50.32 3.05 -6.62
C ALA A 60 -51.43 3.73 -5.77
N ASP A 61 -52.24 2.93 -5.02
CA ASP A 61 -53.21 3.45 -4.07
C ASP A 61 -52.53 4.07 -2.82
N GLY A 62 -53.29 4.75 -1.95
CA GLY A 62 -52.79 5.51 -0.81
C GLY A 62 -52.05 4.66 0.23
N LEU A 63 -52.45 3.38 0.46
CA LEU A 63 -51.78 2.47 1.37
C LEU A 63 -50.50 1.94 0.78
N ALA A 64 -50.50 1.51 -0.49
CA ALA A 64 -49.34 1.07 -1.23
C ALA A 64 -48.29 2.19 -1.36
N LEU A 65 -48.73 3.42 -1.58
CA LEU A 65 -47.88 4.63 -1.60
C LEU A 65 -47.17 4.86 -0.26
N ARG A 66 -47.86 4.67 0.89
CA ARG A 66 -47.26 4.80 2.22
C ARG A 66 -46.21 3.71 2.49
N GLN A 67 -46.51 2.46 2.13
CA GLN A 67 -45.59 1.36 2.27
C GLN A 67 -44.37 1.54 1.38
N LEU A 68 -44.58 1.97 0.12
CA LEU A 68 -43.49 2.26 -0.82
C LEU A 68 -42.65 3.45 -0.34
N GLY A 69 -43.29 4.53 0.15
CA GLY A 69 -42.59 5.67 0.72
C GLY A 69 -41.73 5.32 1.92
N SER A 70 -42.23 4.44 2.83
CA SER A 70 -41.46 3.92 3.96
C SER A 70 -40.27 3.08 3.50
N PHE A 71 -40.46 2.25 2.49
CA PHE A 71 -39.40 1.44 1.91
C PHE A 71 -38.30 2.30 1.24
N VAL A 72 -38.71 3.29 0.44
CA VAL A 72 -37.78 4.25 -0.19
C VAL A 72 -37.02 5.06 0.86
N ALA A 73 -37.72 5.53 1.91
CA ALA A 73 -37.05 6.21 3.03
C ALA A 73 -35.99 5.30 3.73
N GLY A 74 -36.31 4.02 3.90
CA GLY A 74 -35.39 3.03 4.42
C GLY A 74 -34.18 2.84 3.53
N LEU A 75 -34.37 2.73 2.21
CA LEU A 75 -33.28 2.64 1.23
C LEU A 75 -32.43 3.91 1.23
N SER A 76 -33.02 5.09 1.29
CA SER A 76 -32.30 6.36 1.38
C SER A 76 -31.47 6.45 2.65
N GLY A 77 -32.01 5.97 3.78
CA GLY A 77 -31.28 5.88 5.05
C GLY A 77 -30.07 4.95 4.98
N ILE A 78 -30.22 3.78 4.35
CA ILE A 78 -29.13 2.83 4.12
C ILE A 78 -28.07 3.45 3.20
N SER A 79 -28.47 4.11 2.11
CA SER A 79 -27.57 4.80 1.20
C SER A 79 -26.75 5.87 1.92
N ALA A 80 -27.40 6.71 2.72
CA ALA A 80 -26.73 7.77 3.49
C ALA A 80 -25.74 7.18 4.53
N SER A 81 -26.14 6.12 5.21
CA SER A 81 -25.27 5.40 6.17
C SER A 81 -24.05 4.78 5.47
N THR A 82 -24.25 4.14 4.33
CA THR A 82 -23.19 3.52 3.53
C THR A 82 -22.25 4.59 2.96
N GLU A 83 -22.75 5.74 2.55
CA GLU A 83 -21.92 6.87 2.12
C GLU A 83 -21.02 7.39 3.25
N ARG A 84 -21.54 7.47 4.48
CA ARG A 84 -20.73 7.82 5.66
C ARG A 84 -19.66 6.79 5.95
N ASP A 85 -20.00 5.51 5.85
CA ASP A 85 -19.04 4.42 5.99
C ASP A 85 -17.97 4.47 4.91
N ALA A 86 -18.35 4.83 3.68
CA ALA A 86 -17.41 5.03 2.58
C ALA A 86 -16.44 6.19 2.84
N LEU A 87 -16.88 7.28 3.46
CA LEU A 87 -16.00 8.38 3.85
C LEU A 87 -14.96 7.93 4.91
N GLN A 88 -15.39 7.14 5.89
CA GLN A 88 -14.48 6.55 6.87
C GLN A 88 -13.49 5.58 6.21
N ALA A 89 -13.98 4.76 5.29
CA ALA A 89 -13.14 3.83 4.52
C ALA A 89 -12.14 4.58 3.63
N GLN A 90 -12.51 5.73 3.08
CA GLN A 90 -11.60 6.62 2.33
C GLN A 90 -10.44 7.10 3.21
N SER A 91 -10.75 7.58 4.41
CA SER A 91 -9.73 8.00 5.37
C SER A 91 -8.79 6.87 5.75
N LEU A 92 -9.32 5.66 5.94
CA LEU A 92 -8.51 4.48 6.24
C LEU A 92 -7.62 4.10 5.04
N ALA A 93 -8.18 4.09 3.83
CA ALA A 93 -7.43 3.82 2.60
C ALA A 93 -6.28 4.81 2.40
N ASP A 94 -6.53 6.10 2.63
CA ASP A 94 -5.51 7.15 2.54
C ASP A 94 -4.39 6.94 3.56
N ARG A 95 -4.72 6.56 4.79
CA ARG A 95 -3.72 6.23 5.83
C ARG A 95 -2.89 5.01 5.43
N LYS A 96 -3.52 3.97 4.90
CA LYS A 96 -2.82 2.75 4.47
C LYS A 96 -1.90 3.01 3.28
N GLN A 97 -2.30 3.87 2.34
CA GLN A 97 -1.43 4.33 1.26
C GLN A 97 -0.23 5.12 1.78
N HIS A 98 -0.42 5.96 2.77
CA HIS A 98 0.66 6.70 3.41
C HIS A 98 1.64 5.76 4.15
N GLU A 99 1.13 4.78 4.89
CA GLU A 99 1.94 3.74 5.56
C GLU A 99 2.76 2.94 4.54
N LEU A 100 2.15 2.58 3.40
CA LEU A 100 2.84 1.90 2.31
C LEU A 100 3.98 2.77 1.74
N ALA A 101 3.75 4.05 1.50
CA ALA A 101 4.78 4.97 1.02
C ALA A 101 5.96 5.09 2.00
N LEU A 102 5.69 5.11 3.30
CA LEU A 102 6.73 5.11 4.33
C LEU A 102 7.53 3.80 4.34
N ALA A 103 6.85 2.66 4.19
CA ALA A 103 7.49 1.34 4.13
C ALA A 103 8.38 1.21 2.88
N GLU A 104 7.92 1.72 1.74
CA GLU A 104 8.70 1.76 0.49
C GLU A 104 9.96 2.60 0.63
N ARG A 105 9.86 3.79 1.23
CA ARG A 105 11.01 4.66 1.50
C ARG A 105 11.99 4.02 2.45
N ALA A 106 11.51 3.38 3.50
CA ALA A 106 12.35 2.68 4.47
C ALA A 106 13.13 1.54 3.83
N ARG A 107 12.48 0.76 2.97
CA ARG A 107 13.13 -0.31 2.21
C ARG A 107 14.17 0.26 1.23
N ALA A 108 13.83 1.27 0.46
CA ALA A 108 14.73 1.89 -0.51
C ALA A 108 15.98 2.48 0.15
N ALA A 109 15.84 3.10 1.32
CA ALA A 109 16.97 3.65 2.08
C ALA A 109 17.96 2.55 2.52
N VAL A 110 17.45 1.42 2.99
CA VAL A 110 18.29 0.28 3.39
C VAL A 110 18.96 -0.37 2.18
N GLU A 111 18.22 -0.54 1.09
CA GLU A 111 18.75 -1.06 -0.18
C GLU A 111 19.92 -0.21 -0.69
N THR A 112 19.77 1.11 -0.69
CA THR A 112 20.83 2.05 -1.09
C THR A 112 22.07 1.89 -0.21
N ARG A 113 21.90 1.75 1.10
CA ARG A 113 23.01 1.53 2.02
C ARG A 113 23.69 0.20 1.80
N ALA A 114 22.92 -0.86 1.54
CA ALA A 114 23.46 -2.20 1.28
C ALA A 114 24.27 -2.22 -0.03
N VAL A 115 23.76 -1.60 -1.08
CA VAL A 115 24.46 -1.46 -2.37
C VAL A 115 25.76 -0.66 -2.19
N GLY A 116 25.71 0.45 -1.49
CA GLY A 116 26.89 1.27 -1.21
C GLY A 116 27.96 0.52 -0.40
N GLN A 117 27.55 -0.26 0.60
CA GLN A 117 28.46 -1.07 1.39
C GLN A 117 29.10 -2.20 0.57
N ALA A 118 28.30 -2.84 -0.31
CA ALA A 118 28.81 -3.86 -1.22
C ALA A 118 29.85 -3.30 -2.20
N GLN A 119 29.62 -2.11 -2.73
CA GLN A 119 30.56 -1.42 -3.61
C GLN A 119 31.87 -1.08 -2.90
N LEU A 120 31.79 -0.53 -1.68
CA LEU A 120 32.97 -0.24 -0.87
C LEU A 120 33.78 -1.50 -0.59
N LEU A 121 33.14 -2.59 -0.24
CA LEU A 121 33.79 -3.88 0.00
C LEU A 121 34.48 -4.40 -1.25
N ALA A 122 33.81 -4.32 -2.42
CA ALA A 122 34.38 -4.71 -3.70
C ALA A 122 35.61 -3.87 -4.07
N GLN A 123 35.57 -2.56 -3.87
CA GLN A 123 36.70 -1.67 -4.10
C GLN A 123 37.92 -2.02 -3.23
N ARG A 124 37.70 -2.28 -1.94
CA ARG A 124 38.77 -2.66 -1.02
C ARG A 124 39.38 -4.00 -1.35
N LEU A 125 38.59 -4.95 -1.86
CA LEU A 125 39.11 -6.24 -2.32
C LEU A 125 39.92 -6.12 -3.62
N ALA A 126 39.60 -5.11 -4.47
CA ALA A 126 40.34 -4.87 -5.71
C ALA A 126 41.65 -4.12 -5.49
N GLU A 127 41.81 -3.26 -4.50
CA GLU A 127 43.00 -2.49 -4.18
C GLU A 127 44.26 -3.36 -3.95
N PRO A 128 44.23 -4.44 -3.14
CA PRO A 128 45.40 -5.30 -2.93
C PRO A 128 45.89 -5.95 -4.21
N VAL A 129 45.02 -6.27 -5.15
CA VAL A 129 45.39 -6.87 -6.45
C VAL A 129 46.16 -5.89 -7.34
N LEU A 130 45.77 -4.62 -7.32
CA LEU A 130 46.48 -3.56 -8.05
C LEU A 130 47.83 -3.26 -7.45
N ASP A 131 47.96 -3.22 -6.14
CA ASP A 131 49.23 -3.02 -5.43
C ASP A 131 50.18 -4.19 -5.64
N ALA A 132 49.71 -5.43 -5.61
CA ALA A 132 50.48 -6.59 -5.94
C ALA A 132 50.99 -6.58 -7.39
N ARG A 133 50.21 -6.12 -8.34
CA ARG A 133 50.64 -5.95 -9.74
C ARG A 133 51.69 -4.85 -9.91
N ARG A 134 51.59 -3.76 -9.16
CA ARG A 134 52.61 -2.70 -9.15
C ARG A 134 53.96 -3.21 -8.56
N ALA A 135 53.88 -3.94 -7.48
CA ALA A 135 55.07 -4.51 -6.82
C ALA A 135 55.84 -5.49 -7.74
N VAL A 136 55.10 -6.26 -8.55
CA VAL A 136 55.71 -7.18 -9.53
C VAL A 136 56.32 -6.43 -10.72
N GLY A 137 55.70 -5.29 -11.12
CA GLY A 137 56.23 -4.47 -12.22
C GLY A 137 57.51 -3.72 -11.91
N THR A 138 57.79 -3.42 -10.66
CA THR A 138 59.01 -2.72 -10.22
C THR A 138 60.19 -3.66 -9.94
N GLY A 139 60.00 -4.97 -9.98
CA GLY A 139 61.05 -5.96 -9.75
C GLY A 139 61.81 -6.43 -11.00
N LEU A 140 61.52 -5.81 -12.16
CA LEU A 140 62.12 -6.19 -13.46
C LEU A 140 63.15 -5.19 -14.02
N GLU A 141 63.62 -4.24 -13.20
CA GLU A 141 64.76 -3.40 -13.56
C GLU A 141 66.07 -4.01 -13.01
#